data_f2eb88faa3e8cb7a9d53c1270e41847c
#
_entry.id   f2eb88faa3e8cb7a9d53c1270e41847c
#
_cell.length_a   1.000
_cell.length_b   1.000
_cell.length_c   1.000
_cell.angle_alpha   90.00
_cell.angle_beta   90.00
_cell.angle_gamma   90.00
#
_symmetry.space_group_name_H-M   'P 1'
#
loop_
_entity.id
_entity.type
_entity.pdbx_description
1 polymer ?
#
loop_
_entity_poly.entity_id
_entity_poly.type
_entity_poly.pdbx_seq_one_letter_code
_entity_poly.pdbx_strand_id
1 'polypeptide(L)'
;DGQSGERRFNREDRTRGSFHNRRDQTPRSAMEEPTEGLRVELRPVDSGLAALHQEVQKHRRTISLLDLAKVVMGSYDRYDLVFMKQENGPDLYHCKHGDGACFISRQEAVKHLWQSTWMPKYYESVEQEVEAPKGDFKAIAKCSLNNELIGPVNWHGYQSALMNLHRTKFANMTFEAFRSKIVTDKSEEAVQAWQEAVSKRTAWKPVREGASEVLLESPAAVEQDFESNHFDECYDVTDKVFVNGAVKKNHLSPGLWAHLIQLSGTTRRHPSMLIPNLCHGLARHHMPIFKWKGNLYTGPARPKAMEEGTVLSDSLMSIATWAANNPGKGVDAMLKELAPVPEQEKGPEEEVAQAMEKQQNLVRDLLWPSEQGYILVFSNNT
;
A
#
# COMPACT_ATOMS: atom_id res chain seq x y z
N ASP A 1 -66.35 61.92 5.87
CA ASP A 1 -65.16 62.67 5.74
C ASP A 1 -64.12 62.11 6.70
N GLY A 2 -63.37 61.18 6.25
CA GLY A 2 -62.39 60.47 7.07
C GLY A 2 -61.10 60.31 6.30
N GLN A 3 -60.09 60.97 6.72
CA GLN A 3 -58.69 60.76 6.21
C GLN A 3 -58.00 59.75 7.07
N SER A 4 -57.65 58.63 6.45
CA SER A 4 -56.77 57.57 6.99
C SER A 4 -55.32 57.96 6.78
N GLY A 5 -54.56 58.10 7.87
CA GLY A 5 -53.10 58.31 7.82
C GLY A 5 -52.36 57.00 7.68
N GLU A 6 -51.73 56.81 6.57
CA GLU A 6 -50.79 55.72 6.35
C GLU A 6 -49.47 55.94 7.11
N ARG A 7 -49.12 55.10 8.09
CA ARG A 7 -47.83 55.04 8.69
C ARG A 7 -46.92 54.12 7.85
N ARG A 8 -45.99 54.71 7.12
CA ARG A 8 -44.90 54.00 6.48
C ARG A 8 -43.92 53.46 7.53
N PHE A 9 -43.85 52.14 7.67
CA PHE A 9 -42.79 51.48 8.38
C PHE A 9 -41.57 51.40 7.47
N ASN A 10 -40.50 52.09 7.84
CA ASN A 10 -39.15 51.92 7.28
C ASN A 10 -38.63 50.53 7.68
N ARG A 11 -38.47 49.68 6.69
CA ARG A 11 -37.73 48.41 6.85
C ARG A 11 -36.25 48.75 6.68
N GLU A 12 -35.53 48.80 7.78
CA GLU A 12 -34.07 48.79 7.76
C GLU A 12 -33.56 47.50 7.13
N ASP A 13 -32.78 47.66 6.09
CA ASP A 13 -32.01 46.61 5.42
C ASP A 13 -31.06 45.96 6.41
N ARG A 14 -31.40 44.76 6.88
CA ARG A 14 -30.47 43.85 7.49
C ARG A 14 -29.69 43.17 6.40
N THR A 15 -28.53 43.72 6.04
CA THR A 15 -27.48 43.06 5.25
C THR A 15 -27.09 41.78 5.97
N ARG A 16 -27.64 40.65 5.50
CA ARG A 16 -27.16 39.32 5.84
C ARG A 16 -25.72 39.20 5.33
N GLY A 17 -24.75 39.31 6.23
CA GLY A 17 -23.38 38.95 5.99
C GLY A 17 -23.32 37.49 5.49
N SER A 18 -23.04 37.34 4.21
CA SER A 18 -22.71 36.08 3.59
C SER A 18 -21.39 35.62 4.21
N PHE A 19 -21.46 34.69 5.17
CA PHE A 19 -20.32 33.92 5.58
C PHE A 19 -19.88 33.06 4.38
N HIS A 20 -19.04 33.62 3.56
CA HIS A 20 -18.26 32.85 2.61
C HIS A 20 -17.35 31.95 3.44
N ASN A 21 -17.80 30.71 3.57
CA ASN A 21 -17.00 29.60 4.04
C ASN A 21 -15.83 29.46 3.02
N ARG A 22 -14.76 30.21 3.22
CA ARG A 22 -13.48 29.95 2.57
C ARG A 22 -13.03 28.60 3.13
N ARG A 23 -13.55 27.52 2.54
CA ARG A 23 -12.84 26.25 2.60
C ARG A 23 -11.45 26.56 2.12
N ASP A 24 -10.48 26.45 3.04
CA ASP A 24 -9.07 26.38 2.71
C ASP A 24 -8.92 25.35 1.58
N GLN A 25 -8.84 25.85 0.38
CA GLN A 25 -8.33 25.09 -0.75
C GLN A 25 -6.82 25.05 -0.53
N THR A 26 -6.39 24.16 0.36
CA THR A 26 -5.04 23.59 0.21
C THR A 26 -5.00 23.15 -1.25
N PRO A 27 -4.02 23.63 -2.05
CA PRO A 27 -3.90 23.19 -3.43
C PRO A 27 -3.81 21.66 -3.36
N ARG A 28 -4.84 20.97 -3.87
CA ARG A 28 -4.73 19.53 -4.14
C ARG A 28 -3.47 19.44 -4.99
N SER A 29 -2.42 18.88 -4.42
CA SER A 29 -1.21 18.56 -5.19
C SER A 29 -1.72 17.94 -6.48
N ALA A 30 -1.34 18.50 -7.62
CA ALA A 30 -1.79 18.02 -8.92
C ALA A 30 -1.59 16.51 -8.88
N MET A 31 -2.69 15.74 -9.03
CA MET A 31 -2.56 14.28 -9.08
C MET A 31 -1.70 14.00 -10.29
N GLU A 32 -0.52 13.47 -10.03
CA GLU A 32 0.41 13.07 -11.06
C GLU A 32 -0.33 12.15 -12.05
N GLU A 33 -0.12 12.36 -13.34
CA GLU A 33 -0.77 11.57 -14.36
C GLU A 33 -0.06 10.21 -14.51
N PRO A 34 -0.82 9.14 -14.79
CA PRO A 34 -0.23 7.84 -15.08
C PRO A 34 0.71 7.90 -16.30
N THR A 35 1.85 7.22 -16.22
CA THR A 35 2.84 7.17 -17.31
C THR A 35 2.25 6.48 -18.53
N GLU A 36 2.29 7.12 -19.70
CA GLU A 36 1.88 6.50 -20.96
C GLU A 36 2.88 5.42 -21.43
N GLY A 37 2.44 4.54 -22.33
CA GLY A 37 3.28 3.48 -22.88
C GLY A 37 3.50 2.29 -21.95
N LEU A 38 2.74 2.18 -20.87
CA LEU A 38 2.75 1.04 -19.96
C LEU A 38 1.40 0.33 -19.95
N ARG A 39 1.43 -1.00 -20.04
CA ARG A 39 0.30 -1.83 -19.66
C ARG A 39 0.46 -2.23 -18.21
N VAL A 40 -0.57 -1.96 -17.41
CA VAL A 40 -0.53 -2.26 -15.97
C VAL A 40 -1.65 -3.22 -15.61
N GLU A 41 -1.30 -4.29 -14.91
CA GLU A 41 -2.24 -5.30 -14.43
C GLU A 41 -2.10 -5.44 -12.92
N LEU A 42 -3.22 -5.72 -12.24
CA LEU A 42 -3.24 -6.05 -10.84
C LEU A 42 -3.38 -7.58 -10.69
N ARG A 43 -2.49 -8.21 -9.95
CA ARG A 43 -2.48 -9.66 -9.73
C ARG A 43 -2.44 -9.97 -8.23
N PRO A 44 -3.16 -10.99 -7.77
CA PRO A 44 -2.99 -11.47 -6.39
C PRO A 44 -1.56 -12.01 -6.21
N VAL A 45 -1.01 -11.80 -5.01
CA VAL A 45 0.31 -12.33 -4.62
C VAL A 45 0.27 -13.85 -4.63
N ASP A 46 1.27 -14.49 -5.22
CA ASP A 46 1.31 -15.93 -5.43
C ASP A 46 1.36 -16.73 -4.11
N SER A 47 2.09 -16.24 -3.12
CA SER A 47 2.12 -16.84 -1.76
C SER A 47 0.74 -16.83 -1.09
N GLY A 48 -0.08 -15.79 -1.33
CA GLY A 48 -1.45 -15.71 -0.85
C GLY A 48 -2.37 -16.75 -1.50
N LEU A 49 -2.18 -17.02 -2.79
CA LEU A 49 -2.90 -18.08 -3.49
C LEU A 49 -2.47 -19.48 -3.04
N ALA A 50 -1.18 -19.68 -2.77
CA ALA A 50 -0.68 -20.93 -2.20
C ALA A 50 -1.27 -21.20 -0.80
N ALA A 51 -1.32 -20.19 0.05
CA ALA A 51 -1.96 -20.29 1.37
C ALA A 51 -3.46 -20.59 1.25
N LEU A 52 -4.16 -19.91 0.32
CA LEU A 52 -5.57 -20.19 0.04
C LEU A 52 -5.79 -21.64 -0.39
N HIS A 53 -4.92 -22.17 -1.26
CA HIS A 53 -4.99 -23.58 -1.67
C HIS A 53 -4.89 -24.51 -0.47
N GLN A 54 -3.95 -24.30 0.43
CA GLN A 54 -3.81 -25.09 1.65
C GLN A 54 -5.07 -25.04 2.53
N GLU A 55 -5.63 -23.85 2.73
CA GLU A 55 -6.86 -23.66 3.51
C GLU A 55 -8.08 -24.33 2.85
N VAL A 56 -8.24 -24.24 1.53
CA VAL A 56 -9.29 -24.94 0.79
C VAL A 56 -9.13 -26.45 0.91
N GLN A 57 -7.89 -26.96 0.82
CA GLN A 57 -7.63 -28.39 0.97
C GLN A 57 -7.87 -28.88 2.40
N LYS A 58 -7.61 -28.07 3.43
CA LYS A 58 -7.82 -28.40 4.83
C LYS A 58 -9.31 -28.40 5.21
N HIS A 59 -10.02 -27.36 4.82
CA HIS A 59 -11.41 -27.14 5.26
C HIS A 59 -12.47 -27.56 4.26
N ARG A 60 -12.08 -27.98 3.05
CA ARG A 60 -12.96 -28.41 1.96
C ARG A 60 -14.08 -27.42 1.64
N ARG A 61 -13.77 -26.10 1.72
CA ARG A 61 -14.74 -25.03 1.50
C ARG A 61 -14.72 -24.52 0.06
N THR A 62 -15.90 -24.19 -0.43
CA THR A 62 -16.11 -23.50 -1.71
C THR A 62 -16.19 -22.02 -1.50
N ILE A 63 -15.44 -21.23 -2.27
CA ILE A 63 -15.30 -19.77 -2.11
C ILE A 63 -15.72 -19.08 -3.40
N SER A 64 -16.52 -18.03 -3.29
CA SER A 64 -16.87 -17.15 -4.41
C SER A 64 -15.63 -16.38 -4.87
N LEU A 65 -15.36 -16.33 -6.19
CA LEU A 65 -14.26 -15.53 -6.73
C LEU A 65 -14.46 -14.04 -6.50
N LEU A 66 -15.70 -13.58 -6.44
CA LEU A 66 -15.99 -12.18 -6.10
C LEU A 66 -15.62 -11.85 -4.66
N ASP A 67 -15.92 -12.75 -3.72
CA ASP A 67 -15.56 -12.53 -2.31
C ASP A 67 -14.05 -12.66 -2.11
N LEU A 68 -13.42 -13.59 -2.82
CA LEU A 68 -11.95 -13.68 -2.85
C LEU A 68 -11.32 -12.40 -3.40
N ALA A 69 -11.87 -11.83 -4.47
CA ALA A 69 -11.42 -10.55 -5.01
C ALA A 69 -11.52 -9.41 -3.99
N LYS A 70 -12.62 -9.36 -3.22
CA LYS A 70 -12.78 -8.37 -2.12
C LYS A 70 -11.73 -8.58 -1.03
N VAL A 71 -11.45 -9.83 -0.66
CA VAL A 71 -10.43 -10.18 0.35
C VAL A 71 -9.04 -9.75 -0.12
N VAL A 72 -8.69 -10.01 -1.39
CA VAL A 72 -7.41 -9.57 -1.96
C VAL A 72 -7.31 -8.06 -1.95
N MET A 73 -8.35 -7.36 -2.42
CA MET A 73 -8.36 -5.89 -2.45
C MET A 73 -8.49 -5.22 -1.09
N GLY A 74 -8.73 -5.98 -0.02
CA GLY A 74 -8.83 -5.49 1.35
C GLY A 74 -7.51 -4.97 1.93
N SER A 75 -6.36 -5.44 1.44
CA SER A 75 -5.04 -5.00 1.90
C SER A 75 -4.06 -4.90 0.73
N TYR A 76 -3.16 -3.92 0.79
CA TYR A 76 -2.22 -3.61 -0.29
C TYR A 76 -1.14 -4.67 -0.47
N ASP A 77 -0.78 -5.39 0.57
CA ASP A 77 0.22 -6.47 0.57
C ASP A 77 -0.25 -7.76 -0.13
N ARG A 78 -1.56 -7.88 -0.42
CA ARG A 78 -2.17 -9.07 -1.02
C ARG A 78 -2.16 -9.10 -2.53
N TYR A 79 -1.70 -8.04 -3.17
CA TYR A 79 -1.62 -7.96 -4.62
C TYR A 79 -0.38 -7.23 -5.09
N ASP A 80 0.06 -7.59 -6.29
CA ASP A 80 1.13 -6.92 -7.01
C ASP A 80 0.56 -6.19 -8.22
N LEU A 81 1.15 -5.03 -8.53
CA LEU A 81 1.02 -4.41 -9.84
C LEU A 81 2.11 -4.95 -10.76
N VAL A 82 1.71 -5.32 -11.94
CA VAL A 82 2.62 -5.76 -12.99
C VAL A 82 2.69 -4.66 -14.03
N PHE A 83 3.81 -3.96 -14.07
CA PHE A 83 4.11 -2.99 -15.11
C PHE A 83 4.75 -3.71 -16.29
N MET A 84 4.25 -3.47 -17.48
CA MET A 84 4.75 -4.05 -18.73
C MET A 84 4.94 -2.95 -19.75
N LYS A 85 6.17 -2.80 -20.23
CA LYS A 85 6.53 -1.85 -21.28
C LYS A 85 5.81 -2.19 -22.59
N GLN A 86 5.24 -1.20 -23.24
CA GLN A 86 4.74 -1.28 -24.62
C GLN A 86 5.80 -0.76 -25.59
N GLU A 87 5.60 -0.91 -26.91
CA GLU A 87 6.59 -0.60 -27.94
C GLU A 87 7.25 0.80 -27.80
N ASN A 88 6.48 1.81 -27.36
CA ASN A 88 6.98 3.17 -27.17
C ASN A 88 7.02 3.59 -25.69
N GLY A 89 6.98 2.63 -24.78
CA GLY A 89 7.00 2.88 -23.34
C GLY A 89 8.41 3.13 -22.81
N PRO A 90 8.50 3.75 -21.62
CA PRO A 90 9.77 3.97 -20.94
C PRO A 90 10.38 2.66 -20.47
N ASP A 91 11.71 2.65 -20.30
CA ASP A 91 12.42 1.58 -19.61
C ASP A 91 12.02 1.54 -18.13
N LEU A 92 11.99 0.34 -17.55
CA LEU A 92 11.71 0.12 -16.14
C LEU A 92 13.00 -0.25 -15.42
N TYR A 93 13.42 0.60 -14.48
CA TYR A 93 14.59 0.41 -13.63
C TYR A 93 14.15 -0.20 -12.30
N HIS A 94 14.38 -1.49 -12.13
CA HIS A 94 13.97 -2.24 -10.94
C HIS A 94 15.14 -2.45 -9.98
N CYS A 95 14.98 -2.09 -8.71
CA CYS A 95 16.01 -2.25 -7.68
C CYS A 95 16.17 -3.72 -7.28
N LYS A 96 17.43 -4.22 -7.32
CA LYS A 96 17.79 -5.60 -6.95
C LYS A 96 17.84 -5.87 -5.44
N HIS A 97 17.82 -4.82 -4.63
CA HIS A 97 17.96 -4.96 -3.16
C HIS A 97 16.66 -5.35 -2.44
N GLY A 98 15.59 -5.69 -3.18
CA GLY A 98 14.36 -6.26 -2.63
C GLY A 98 13.44 -5.24 -1.92
N ASP A 99 13.70 -3.94 -2.08
CA ASP A 99 12.86 -2.86 -1.53
C ASP A 99 11.61 -2.56 -2.38
N GLY A 100 11.49 -3.24 -3.53
CA GLY A 100 10.38 -3.10 -4.46
C GLY A 100 10.38 -1.79 -5.26
N ALA A 101 11.49 -1.04 -5.24
CA ALA A 101 11.59 0.22 -5.95
C ALA A 101 11.68 0.03 -7.47
N CYS A 102 10.91 0.84 -8.20
CA CYS A 102 10.87 0.85 -9.65
C CYS A 102 10.72 2.26 -10.20
N PHE A 103 11.56 2.61 -11.16
CA PHE A 103 11.62 3.95 -11.76
C PHE A 103 11.55 3.87 -13.29
N ILE A 104 11.08 4.96 -13.91
CA ILE A 104 11.02 5.11 -15.38
C ILE A 104 12.19 5.96 -15.92
N SER A 105 13.01 6.47 -15.03
CA SER A 105 14.16 7.32 -15.37
C SER A 105 15.37 6.88 -14.57
N ARG A 106 16.52 6.79 -15.24
CA ARG A 106 17.81 6.49 -14.62
C ARG A 106 18.15 7.49 -13.51
N GLN A 107 17.83 8.77 -13.73
CA GLN A 107 18.06 9.83 -12.75
C GLN A 107 17.23 9.66 -11.47
N GLU A 108 15.97 9.22 -11.58
CA GLU A 108 15.15 8.92 -10.40
C GLU A 108 15.68 7.73 -9.63
N ALA A 109 16.12 6.69 -10.35
CA ALA A 109 16.76 5.52 -9.75
C ALA A 109 18.05 5.88 -9.01
N VAL A 110 18.89 6.76 -9.58
CA VAL A 110 20.10 7.28 -8.91
C VAL A 110 19.75 8.05 -7.63
N LYS A 111 18.73 8.92 -7.68
CA LYS A 111 18.29 9.67 -6.49
C LYS A 111 17.71 8.79 -5.38
N HIS A 112 17.21 7.61 -5.70
CA HIS A 112 16.73 6.65 -4.72
C HIS A 112 17.84 6.19 -3.77
N LEU A 113 19.12 6.26 -4.17
CA LEU A 113 20.28 5.97 -3.31
C LEU A 113 20.14 6.65 -1.94
N TRP A 114 19.77 7.93 -1.90
CA TRP A 114 19.67 8.73 -0.67
C TRP A 114 18.57 8.28 0.31
N GLN A 115 17.62 7.50 -0.18
CA GLN A 115 16.48 7.01 0.61
C GLN A 115 16.60 5.52 0.90
N SER A 116 17.60 4.87 0.31
CA SER A 116 17.83 3.44 0.44
C SER A 116 18.50 3.06 1.75
N THR A 117 18.16 1.91 2.29
CA THR A 117 18.79 1.34 3.47
C THR A 117 20.14 0.68 3.17
N TRP A 118 20.43 0.48 1.88
CA TRP A 118 21.63 -0.19 1.41
C TRP A 118 22.75 0.79 0.98
N MET A 119 22.50 2.11 0.94
CA MET A 119 23.52 3.13 0.64
C MET A 119 24.82 2.96 1.45
N PRO A 120 24.80 2.64 2.76
CA PRO A 120 26.02 2.46 3.55
C PRO A 120 26.94 1.30 3.08
N LYS A 121 26.45 0.41 2.22
CA LYS A 121 27.27 -0.65 1.61
C LYS A 121 28.24 -0.10 0.57
N TYR A 122 27.90 1.04 -0.04
CA TYR A 122 28.64 1.65 -1.13
C TYR A 122 29.37 2.93 -0.73
N TYR A 123 28.81 3.67 0.25
CA TYR A 123 29.35 4.96 0.68
C TYR A 123 29.31 5.11 2.20
N GLU A 124 30.45 5.47 2.77
CA GLU A 124 30.57 5.83 4.17
C GLU A 124 30.55 7.35 4.30
N SER A 125 29.71 7.90 5.17
CA SER A 125 29.68 9.34 5.44
C SER A 125 30.81 9.71 6.41
N VAL A 126 31.62 10.68 6.03
CA VAL A 126 32.73 11.20 6.84
C VAL A 126 32.51 12.69 7.05
N GLU A 127 32.64 13.14 8.30
CA GLU A 127 32.63 14.57 8.60
C GLU A 127 34.02 15.14 8.28
N GLN A 128 34.08 16.11 7.37
CA GLN A 128 35.29 16.82 7.02
C GLN A 128 35.24 18.23 7.62
N GLU A 129 36.28 18.62 8.31
CA GLU A 129 36.46 20.00 8.74
C GLU A 129 36.96 20.84 7.58
N VAL A 130 36.18 21.83 7.20
CA VAL A 130 36.53 22.83 6.17
C VAL A 130 36.81 24.15 6.88
N GLU A 131 37.76 24.92 6.36
CA GLU A 131 38.01 26.27 6.91
C GLU A 131 36.71 27.06 7.03
N ALA A 132 36.43 27.55 8.24
CA ALA A 132 35.29 28.41 8.46
C ALA A 132 35.30 29.64 7.54
N PRO A 133 34.14 30.13 7.06
CA PRO A 133 34.10 31.31 6.23
C PRO A 133 34.85 32.48 6.88
N LYS A 134 35.84 33.05 6.17
CA LYS A 134 36.61 34.19 6.66
C LYS A 134 35.75 35.43 6.54
N GLY A 135 35.53 36.16 7.64
CA GLY A 135 34.77 37.42 7.67
C GLY A 135 34.43 37.87 9.09
N ASP A 136 34.20 39.17 9.24
CA ASP A 136 33.74 39.75 10.50
C ASP A 136 32.19 39.65 10.56
N PHE A 137 31.73 38.54 11.11
CA PHE A 137 30.28 38.25 11.24
C PHE A 137 29.77 38.69 12.60
N LYS A 138 28.98 39.77 12.65
CA LYS A 138 28.44 40.35 13.86
C LYS A 138 27.03 39.91 14.19
N ALA A 139 26.36 39.22 13.28
CA ALA A 139 24.98 38.82 13.46
C ALA A 139 24.61 37.68 12.50
N ILE A 140 23.84 36.73 13.01
CA ILE A 140 23.36 35.54 12.29
C ILE A 140 21.85 35.61 12.16
N ALA A 141 21.34 35.30 10.96
CA ALA A 141 19.92 35.12 10.78
C ALA A 141 19.52 33.71 11.27
N LYS A 142 18.44 33.66 12.07
CA LYS A 142 17.91 32.48 12.73
C LYS A 142 16.41 32.37 12.44
N CYS A 143 15.93 31.18 12.18
CA CYS A 143 14.50 30.92 12.05
C CYS A 143 13.85 30.87 13.44
N SER A 144 12.86 31.72 13.69
CA SER A 144 12.14 31.76 14.98
C SER A 144 11.23 30.55 15.24
N LEU A 145 10.95 29.74 14.21
CA LEU A 145 10.04 28.59 14.33
C LEU A 145 10.74 27.32 14.85
N ASN A 146 12.00 27.11 14.44
CA ASN A 146 12.77 25.90 14.81
C ASN A 146 14.15 26.21 15.40
N ASN A 147 14.46 27.49 15.62
CA ASN A 147 15.75 27.97 16.14
C ASN A 147 16.98 27.62 15.28
N GLU A 148 16.79 27.24 14.02
CA GLU A 148 17.87 26.88 13.10
C GLU A 148 18.63 28.10 12.64
N LEU A 149 19.96 28.05 12.71
CA LEU A 149 20.86 29.10 12.28
C LEU A 149 21.01 29.04 10.75
N ILE A 150 20.77 30.16 10.07
CA ILE A 150 20.81 30.23 8.59
C ILE A 150 22.16 30.81 8.16
N GLY A 151 22.65 31.82 8.84
CA GLY A 151 23.91 32.46 8.56
C GLY A 151 23.80 33.99 8.47
N PRO A 152 24.95 34.68 8.35
CA PRO A 152 24.98 36.13 8.17
C PRO A 152 24.28 36.55 6.87
N VAL A 153 23.50 37.63 6.91
CA VAL A 153 22.78 38.14 5.70
C VAL A 153 23.75 38.55 4.59
N ASN A 154 24.95 38.93 4.94
CA ASN A 154 26.03 39.31 4.01
C ASN A 154 26.89 38.14 3.53
N TRP A 155 26.62 36.91 3.98
CA TRP A 155 27.30 35.71 3.52
C TRP A 155 26.75 35.28 2.16
N HIS A 156 27.63 34.92 1.21
CA HIS A 156 27.22 34.53 -0.14
C HIS A 156 26.26 33.32 -0.17
N GLY A 157 26.35 32.42 0.79
CA GLY A 157 25.49 31.22 0.90
C GLY A 157 24.14 31.49 1.56
N TYR A 158 23.88 32.69 2.09
CA TYR A 158 22.68 33.01 2.86
C TYR A 158 21.38 32.73 2.11
N GLN A 159 21.25 33.18 0.86
CA GLN A 159 20.04 33.00 0.05
C GLN A 159 19.78 31.52 -0.24
N SER A 160 20.83 30.76 -0.54
CA SER A 160 20.73 29.32 -0.79
C SER A 160 20.31 28.54 0.46
N ALA A 161 20.88 28.89 1.62
CA ALA A 161 20.52 28.29 2.92
C ALA A 161 19.06 28.59 3.27
N LEU A 162 18.62 29.86 3.08
CA LEU A 162 17.24 30.29 3.34
C LEU A 162 16.23 29.52 2.45
N MET A 163 16.50 29.41 1.14
CA MET A 163 15.65 28.67 0.21
C MET A 163 15.61 27.18 0.51
N ASN A 164 16.75 26.58 0.87
CA ASN A 164 16.82 25.18 1.23
C ASN A 164 16.02 24.90 2.49
N LEU A 165 16.14 25.71 3.53
CA LEU A 165 15.40 25.57 4.77
C LEU A 165 13.89 25.68 4.52
N HIS A 166 13.44 26.64 3.72
CA HIS A 166 12.04 26.77 3.32
C HIS A 166 11.56 25.53 2.58
N ARG A 167 12.30 25.06 1.57
CA ARG A 167 11.91 23.93 0.72
C ARG A 167 11.86 22.59 1.49
N THR A 168 12.77 22.39 2.44
CA THR A 168 12.89 21.12 3.18
C THR A 168 11.97 21.02 4.39
N LYS A 169 11.78 22.12 5.13
CA LYS A 169 11.06 22.09 6.41
C LYS A 169 9.77 22.92 6.43
N PHE A 170 9.64 23.92 5.56
CA PHE A 170 8.54 24.88 5.58
C PHE A 170 7.84 25.06 4.23
N ALA A 171 7.86 24.04 3.39
CA ALA A 171 7.21 24.05 2.07
C ALA A 171 5.68 24.25 2.12
N ASN A 172 5.07 24.09 3.29
CA ASN A 172 3.66 24.28 3.54
C ASN A 172 3.22 25.75 3.72
N MET A 173 4.19 26.70 3.82
CA MET A 173 3.92 28.14 3.92
C MET A 173 4.52 28.88 2.74
N THR A 174 4.02 30.10 2.46
CA THR A 174 4.59 30.93 1.42
C THR A 174 6.00 31.43 1.82
N PHE A 175 6.88 31.61 0.82
CA PHE A 175 8.25 32.08 1.11
C PHE A 175 8.28 33.45 1.81
N GLU A 176 7.34 34.35 1.49
CA GLU A 176 7.21 35.64 2.17
C GLU A 176 6.82 35.50 3.65
N ALA A 177 5.86 34.62 3.94
CA ALA A 177 5.47 34.34 5.32
C ALA A 177 6.62 33.68 6.09
N PHE A 178 7.37 32.78 5.48
CA PHE A 178 8.57 32.19 6.08
C PHE A 178 9.65 33.24 6.32
N ARG A 179 9.93 34.11 5.36
CA ARG A 179 10.93 35.17 5.48
C ARG A 179 10.63 36.14 6.64
N SER A 180 9.35 36.41 6.92
CA SER A 180 8.94 37.25 8.08
C SER A 180 9.24 36.61 9.44
N LYS A 181 9.54 35.30 9.49
CA LYS A 181 9.90 34.54 10.70
C LYS A 181 11.40 34.46 10.93
N ILE A 182 12.19 35.11 10.11
CA ILE A 182 13.64 35.16 10.27
C ILE A 182 13.98 36.34 11.18
N VAL A 183 14.66 36.04 12.25
CA VAL A 183 15.15 37.03 13.26
C VAL A 183 16.66 37.05 13.23
N THR A 184 17.23 38.19 13.62
CA THR A 184 18.69 38.35 13.69
C THR A 184 19.16 38.15 15.14
N ASP A 185 20.06 37.20 15.33
CA ASP A 185 20.75 36.96 16.59
C ASP A 185 22.16 37.55 16.51
N LYS A 186 22.51 38.35 17.53
CA LYS A 186 23.80 39.05 17.63
C LYS A 186 24.72 38.46 18.71
N SER A 187 24.35 37.32 19.29
CA SER A 187 25.16 36.65 20.28
C SER A 187 26.43 36.07 19.64
N GLU A 188 27.54 36.17 20.35
CA GLU A 188 28.81 35.54 19.91
C GLU A 188 28.68 34.02 19.83
N GLU A 189 27.87 33.43 20.72
CA GLU A 189 27.55 32.00 20.75
C GLU A 189 26.86 31.55 19.45
N ALA A 190 25.91 32.33 18.93
CA ALA A 190 25.23 32.00 17.67
C ALA A 190 26.18 32.09 16.47
N VAL A 191 27.11 33.04 16.47
CA VAL A 191 28.13 33.17 15.43
C VAL A 191 29.08 32.00 15.46
N GLN A 192 29.57 31.60 16.61
CA GLN A 192 30.46 30.46 16.78
C GLN A 192 29.76 29.16 16.39
N ALA A 193 28.54 28.92 16.88
CA ALA A 193 27.77 27.72 16.56
C ALA A 193 27.48 27.62 15.06
N TRP A 194 27.21 28.74 14.37
CA TRP A 194 27.07 28.75 12.91
C TRP A 194 28.39 28.47 12.19
N GLN A 195 29.49 29.10 12.64
CA GLN A 195 30.82 28.82 12.05
C GLN A 195 31.22 27.37 12.21
N GLU A 196 31.00 26.77 13.37
CA GLU A 196 31.22 25.34 13.61
C GLU A 196 30.33 24.45 12.73
N ALA A 197 29.06 24.82 12.55
CA ALA A 197 28.13 24.09 11.70
C ALA A 197 28.51 24.15 10.21
N VAL A 198 29.01 25.30 9.74
CA VAL A 198 29.44 25.50 8.34
C VAL A 198 30.84 24.94 8.10
N SER A 199 31.68 24.86 9.13
CA SER A 199 33.00 24.22 9.02
C SER A 199 32.95 22.70 8.99
N LYS A 200 31.83 22.08 9.39
CA LYS A 200 31.58 20.65 9.27
C LYS A 200 30.84 20.36 7.97
N ARG A 201 31.48 19.73 7.03
CA ARG A 201 30.89 19.28 5.78
C ARG A 201 30.85 17.76 5.77
N THR A 202 29.72 17.20 5.40
CA THR A 202 29.65 15.76 5.15
C THR A 202 30.24 15.46 3.78
N ALA A 203 31.26 14.64 3.73
CA ALA A 203 31.81 14.01 2.55
C ALA A 203 31.52 12.52 2.56
N TRP A 204 31.57 11.88 1.42
CA TRP A 204 31.32 10.45 1.29
C TRP A 204 32.53 9.75 0.73
N LYS A 205 32.90 8.65 1.38
CA LYS A 205 34.01 7.79 0.95
C LYS A 205 33.42 6.54 0.28
N PRO A 206 33.78 6.24 -0.98
CA PRO A 206 33.36 5.00 -1.61
C PRO A 206 33.94 3.77 -0.91
N VAL A 207 33.09 2.77 -0.64
CA VAL A 207 33.47 1.49 -0.02
C VAL A 207 33.80 0.50 -1.13
N ARG A 208 34.97 0.66 -1.78
CA ARG A 208 35.46 -0.26 -2.80
C ARG A 208 36.99 -0.33 -2.77
N GLU A 209 37.55 -1.43 -3.25
CA GLU A 209 39.01 -1.61 -3.35
C GLU A 209 39.64 -0.54 -4.28
N GLY A 210 40.65 0.12 -3.81
CA GLY A 210 41.40 1.15 -4.57
C GLY A 210 40.81 2.55 -4.52
N ALA A 211 39.64 2.78 -3.92
CA ALA A 211 39.01 4.10 -3.80
C ALA A 211 39.17 4.73 -2.40
N SER A 212 39.98 4.16 -1.52
CA SER A 212 40.09 4.59 -0.11
C SER A 212 40.59 6.02 0.10
N GLU A 213 41.14 6.67 -0.90
CA GLU A 213 41.65 8.04 -0.85
C GLU A 213 40.71 9.08 -1.52
N VAL A 214 39.63 8.61 -2.18
CA VAL A 214 38.71 9.50 -2.90
C VAL A 214 37.61 9.95 -1.94
N LEU A 215 37.53 11.25 -1.70
CA LEU A 215 36.45 11.90 -0.98
C LEU A 215 35.51 12.59 -1.95
N LEU A 216 34.23 12.24 -1.88
CA LEU A 216 33.17 12.87 -2.67
C LEU A 216 32.53 13.96 -1.81
N GLU A 217 32.81 15.21 -2.15
CA GLU A 217 32.43 16.38 -1.32
C GLU A 217 31.02 16.91 -1.57
N SER A 218 30.31 16.36 -2.55
CA SER A 218 28.96 16.79 -2.87
C SER A 218 28.04 15.63 -3.20
N PRO A 219 26.72 15.75 -2.93
CA PRO A 219 25.73 14.78 -3.35
C PRO A 219 25.77 14.45 -4.84
N ALA A 220 26.00 15.47 -5.69
CA ALA A 220 26.11 15.28 -7.13
C ALA A 220 27.30 14.42 -7.54
N ALA A 221 28.44 14.55 -6.82
CA ALA A 221 29.62 13.71 -7.06
C ALA A 221 29.34 12.25 -6.65
N VAL A 222 28.60 12.03 -5.56
CA VAL A 222 28.17 10.68 -5.14
C VAL A 222 27.21 10.08 -6.16
N GLU A 223 26.22 10.85 -6.65
CA GLU A 223 25.29 10.39 -7.68
C GLU A 223 26.01 9.99 -8.97
N GLN A 224 26.98 10.79 -9.40
CA GLN A 224 27.79 10.51 -10.60
C GLN A 224 28.67 9.28 -10.42
N ASP A 225 29.33 9.14 -9.27
CA ASP A 225 30.15 7.97 -8.96
C ASP A 225 29.29 6.70 -8.89
N PHE A 226 28.13 6.79 -8.24
CA PHE A 226 27.18 5.68 -8.16
C PHE A 226 26.66 5.27 -9.55
N GLU A 227 26.28 6.24 -10.38
CA GLU A 227 25.80 5.97 -11.73
C GLU A 227 26.85 5.28 -12.60
N SER A 228 28.14 5.64 -12.42
CA SER A 228 29.22 5.10 -13.21
C SER A 228 29.72 3.73 -12.76
N ASN A 229 29.65 3.43 -11.46
CA ASN A 229 30.35 2.27 -10.88
C ASN A 229 29.41 1.22 -10.27
N HIS A 230 28.21 1.59 -9.82
CA HIS A 230 27.34 0.72 -9.02
C HIS A 230 25.92 0.59 -9.56
N PHE A 231 25.53 1.42 -10.54
CA PHE A 231 24.16 1.44 -11.03
C PHE A 231 23.68 0.10 -11.55
N ASP A 232 24.47 -0.54 -12.43
CA ASP A 232 24.10 -1.81 -13.06
C ASP A 232 24.16 -3.00 -12.09
N GLU A 233 24.87 -2.84 -10.94
CA GLU A 233 24.84 -3.80 -9.85
C GLU A 233 23.53 -3.69 -9.06
N CYS A 234 23.00 -2.47 -8.88
CA CYS A 234 21.85 -2.18 -8.03
C CYS A 234 20.52 -2.23 -8.77
N TYR A 235 20.51 -2.02 -10.09
CA TYR A 235 19.29 -1.93 -10.90
C TYR A 235 19.35 -2.85 -12.13
N ASP A 236 18.19 -3.47 -12.42
CA ASP A 236 17.92 -4.13 -13.68
C ASP A 236 17.06 -3.25 -14.57
N VAL A 237 17.39 -3.17 -15.86
CA VAL A 237 16.52 -2.60 -16.89
C VAL A 237 15.69 -3.73 -17.48
N THR A 238 14.39 -3.63 -17.38
CA THR A 238 13.49 -4.72 -17.75
C THR A 238 12.19 -4.18 -18.36
N ASP A 239 11.58 -4.99 -19.22
CA ASP A 239 10.29 -4.66 -19.83
C ASP A 239 9.10 -5.04 -18.94
N LYS A 240 9.35 -5.76 -17.83
CA LYS A 240 8.30 -6.23 -16.93
C LYS A 240 8.77 -6.27 -15.49
N VAL A 241 8.02 -5.59 -14.62
CA VAL A 241 8.29 -5.53 -13.17
C VAL A 241 7.05 -5.88 -12.38
N PHE A 242 7.25 -6.59 -11.28
CA PHE A 242 6.24 -6.84 -10.25
C PHE A 242 6.52 -5.94 -9.06
N VAL A 243 5.55 -5.13 -8.69
CA VAL A 243 5.65 -4.23 -7.55
C VAL A 243 4.52 -4.51 -6.59
N ASN A 244 4.86 -4.82 -5.34
CA ASN A 244 3.82 -5.06 -4.33
C ASN A 244 3.00 -3.79 -4.06
N GLY A 245 1.69 -3.93 -3.88
CA GLY A 245 0.80 -2.80 -3.65
C GLY A 245 1.10 -2.01 -2.36
N ALA A 246 1.81 -2.60 -1.40
CA ALA A 246 2.26 -1.95 -0.17
C ALA A 246 3.56 -1.15 -0.31
N VAL A 247 4.12 -1.03 -1.52
CA VAL A 247 5.32 -0.24 -1.79
C VAL A 247 5.17 1.20 -1.33
N LYS A 248 6.26 1.81 -0.86
CA LYS A 248 6.25 3.22 -0.45
C LYS A 248 6.21 4.15 -1.65
N LYS A 249 5.56 5.31 -1.51
CA LYS A 249 5.45 6.31 -2.59
C LYS A 249 6.80 6.71 -3.19
N ASN A 250 7.80 6.90 -2.36
CA ASN A 250 9.15 7.32 -2.75
C ASN A 250 10.00 6.22 -3.41
N HIS A 251 9.50 4.98 -3.48
CA HIS A 251 10.13 3.86 -4.18
C HIS A 251 9.58 3.71 -5.61
N LEU A 252 8.67 4.57 -6.03
CA LEU A 252 8.13 4.57 -7.39
C LEU A 252 8.27 5.94 -8.03
N SER A 253 8.49 5.95 -9.34
CA SER A 253 8.29 7.16 -10.14
C SER A 253 6.87 7.69 -9.98
N PRO A 254 6.67 9.02 -10.02
CA PRO A 254 5.36 9.64 -9.84
C PRO A 254 4.25 9.04 -10.71
N GLY A 255 4.53 8.82 -11.98
CA GLY A 255 3.56 8.21 -12.91
C GLY A 255 3.26 6.75 -12.63
N LEU A 256 4.22 5.94 -12.13
CA LEU A 256 3.97 4.57 -11.66
C LEU A 256 3.10 4.56 -10.40
N TRP A 257 3.36 5.49 -9.49
CA TRP A 257 2.53 5.67 -8.30
C TRP A 257 1.09 6.06 -8.67
N ALA A 258 0.91 6.93 -9.67
CA ALA A 258 -0.41 7.31 -10.16
C ALA A 258 -1.19 6.09 -10.70
N HIS A 259 -0.54 5.20 -11.46
CA HIS A 259 -1.12 3.92 -11.89
C HIS A 259 -1.56 3.05 -10.70
N LEU A 260 -0.71 2.92 -9.66
CA LEU A 260 -1.02 2.15 -8.46
C LEU A 260 -2.30 2.68 -7.80
N ILE A 261 -2.37 3.98 -7.54
CA ILE A 261 -3.53 4.59 -6.87
C ILE A 261 -4.79 4.47 -7.72
N GLN A 262 -4.70 4.73 -9.01
CA GLN A 262 -5.84 4.68 -9.92
C GLN A 262 -6.38 3.25 -10.07
N LEU A 263 -5.51 2.29 -10.37
CA LEU A 263 -5.90 0.91 -10.64
C LEU A 263 -6.41 0.22 -9.36
N SER A 264 -5.70 0.37 -8.23
CA SER A 264 -6.14 -0.19 -6.94
C SER A 264 -7.46 0.43 -6.48
N GLY A 265 -7.63 1.75 -6.62
CA GLY A 265 -8.86 2.45 -6.28
C GLY A 265 -10.05 2.01 -7.14
N THR A 266 -9.84 1.82 -8.44
CA THR A 266 -10.88 1.33 -9.36
C THR A 266 -11.23 -0.13 -9.08
N THR A 267 -10.24 -1.00 -8.93
CA THR A 267 -10.46 -2.43 -8.64
C THR A 267 -11.10 -2.64 -7.27
N ARG A 268 -10.78 -1.81 -6.27
CA ARG A 268 -11.44 -1.87 -4.95
C ARG A 268 -12.92 -1.53 -5.03
N ARG A 269 -13.30 -0.58 -5.89
CA ARG A 269 -14.71 -0.25 -6.15
C ARG A 269 -15.42 -1.31 -7.00
N HIS A 270 -14.68 -1.96 -7.89
CA HIS A 270 -15.18 -2.98 -8.82
C HIS A 270 -14.34 -4.26 -8.73
N PRO A 271 -14.46 -5.06 -7.66
CA PRO A 271 -13.60 -6.24 -7.42
C PRO A 271 -13.69 -7.31 -8.51
N SER A 272 -14.78 -7.34 -9.27
CA SER A 272 -14.94 -8.24 -10.41
C SER A 272 -13.86 -8.07 -11.49
N MET A 273 -13.22 -6.90 -11.56
CA MET A 273 -12.09 -6.67 -12.48
C MET A 273 -10.88 -7.56 -12.19
N LEU A 274 -10.73 -8.02 -10.94
CA LEU A 274 -9.65 -8.92 -10.55
C LEU A 274 -9.90 -10.38 -10.93
N ILE A 275 -11.14 -10.78 -11.19
CA ILE A 275 -11.53 -12.18 -11.42
C ILE A 275 -10.71 -12.86 -12.53
N PRO A 276 -10.44 -12.27 -13.70
CA PRO A 276 -9.62 -12.91 -14.73
C PRO A 276 -8.21 -13.28 -14.22
N ASN A 277 -7.55 -12.38 -13.49
CA ASN A 277 -6.22 -12.61 -12.93
C ASN A 277 -6.25 -13.59 -11.75
N LEU A 278 -7.33 -13.61 -10.97
CA LEU A 278 -7.58 -14.65 -9.96
C LEU A 278 -7.72 -16.02 -10.62
N CYS A 279 -8.52 -16.14 -11.66
CA CYS A 279 -8.68 -17.41 -12.39
C CYS A 279 -7.33 -17.92 -12.91
N HIS A 280 -6.52 -17.02 -13.50
CA HIS A 280 -5.19 -17.40 -13.98
C HIS A 280 -4.26 -17.85 -12.83
N GLY A 281 -4.26 -17.13 -11.71
CA GLY A 281 -3.47 -17.50 -10.54
C GLY A 281 -3.92 -18.83 -9.92
N LEU A 282 -5.23 -19.03 -9.71
CA LEU A 282 -5.78 -20.26 -9.15
C LEU A 282 -5.50 -21.48 -10.04
N ALA A 283 -5.56 -21.31 -11.38
CA ALA A 283 -5.24 -22.37 -12.31
C ALA A 283 -3.77 -22.84 -12.20
N ARG A 284 -2.82 -21.92 -11.96
CA ARG A 284 -1.41 -22.29 -11.71
C ARG A 284 -1.23 -23.11 -10.44
N HIS A 285 -2.08 -22.91 -9.45
CA HIS A 285 -2.11 -23.71 -8.21
C HIS A 285 -3.03 -24.94 -8.32
N HIS A 286 -3.45 -25.32 -9.53
CA HIS A 286 -4.31 -26.48 -9.81
C HIS A 286 -5.65 -26.44 -9.06
N MET A 287 -6.11 -25.26 -8.65
CA MET A 287 -7.41 -25.12 -8.00
C MET A 287 -8.53 -25.15 -9.04
N PRO A 288 -9.55 -25.98 -8.83
CA PRO A 288 -10.68 -26.07 -9.77
C PRO A 288 -11.51 -24.77 -9.74
N ILE A 289 -11.87 -24.29 -10.92
CA ILE A 289 -12.76 -23.14 -11.09
C ILE A 289 -14.01 -23.65 -11.79
N PHE A 290 -15.17 -23.26 -11.30
CA PHE A 290 -16.45 -23.68 -11.87
C PHE A 290 -17.51 -22.58 -11.71
N LYS A 291 -18.54 -22.66 -12.56
CA LYS A 291 -19.69 -21.75 -12.51
C LYS A 291 -20.86 -22.45 -11.84
N TRP A 292 -21.47 -21.77 -10.87
CA TRP A 292 -22.67 -22.25 -10.20
C TRP A 292 -23.65 -21.08 -9.97
N LYS A 293 -24.92 -21.25 -10.33
CA LYS A 293 -25.94 -20.20 -10.25
C LYS A 293 -25.49 -18.84 -10.78
N GLY A 294 -24.76 -18.83 -11.90
CA GLY A 294 -24.32 -17.61 -12.56
C GLY A 294 -23.00 -17.01 -12.07
N ASN A 295 -22.50 -17.41 -10.90
CA ASN A 295 -21.26 -16.91 -10.29
C ASN A 295 -20.10 -17.91 -10.45
N LEU A 296 -18.86 -17.39 -10.35
CA LEU A 296 -17.65 -18.19 -10.38
C LEU A 296 -17.19 -18.52 -8.94
N TYR A 297 -16.77 -19.76 -8.76
CA TYR A 297 -16.30 -20.31 -7.50
C TYR A 297 -15.01 -21.11 -7.69
N THR A 298 -14.27 -21.25 -6.59
CA THR A 298 -13.19 -22.22 -6.44
C THR A 298 -13.42 -23.05 -5.19
N GLY A 299 -12.89 -24.24 -5.15
CA GLY A 299 -13.08 -25.16 -4.04
C GLY A 299 -12.19 -26.38 -4.14
N PRO A 300 -12.41 -27.42 -3.32
CA PRO A 300 -11.61 -28.65 -3.35
C PRO A 300 -11.79 -29.44 -4.64
N ALA A 301 -13.01 -29.44 -5.21
CA ALA A 301 -13.34 -30.14 -6.43
C ALA A 301 -14.39 -29.37 -7.25
N ARG A 302 -14.56 -29.75 -8.53
CA ARG A 302 -15.70 -29.32 -9.34
C ARG A 302 -16.95 -30.09 -8.92
N PRO A 303 -18.13 -29.44 -8.91
CA PRO A 303 -19.37 -30.14 -8.61
C PRO A 303 -19.64 -31.25 -9.65
N LYS A 304 -19.99 -32.41 -9.16
CA LYS A 304 -20.42 -33.53 -9.98
C LYS A 304 -21.61 -34.27 -9.32
N ALA A 305 -22.46 -34.85 -10.14
CA ALA A 305 -23.53 -35.70 -9.63
C ALA A 305 -22.94 -37.00 -9.04
N MET A 306 -23.59 -37.52 -8.00
CA MET A 306 -23.24 -38.80 -7.45
C MET A 306 -23.67 -39.89 -8.44
N GLU A 307 -22.81 -40.86 -8.66
CA GLU A 307 -23.13 -42.00 -9.56
C GLU A 307 -24.19 -42.91 -8.91
N GLU A 308 -25.12 -43.41 -9.74
CA GLU A 308 -26.11 -44.36 -9.28
C GLU A 308 -25.41 -45.64 -8.82
N GLY A 309 -25.76 -46.15 -7.62
CA GLY A 309 -25.13 -47.33 -7.03
C GLY A 309 -23.88 -47.07 -6.20
N THR A 310 -23.49 -45.81 -5.95
CA THR A 310 -22.42 -45.51 -5.01
C THR A 310 -22.77 -46.03 -3.63
N VAL A 311 -21.96 -46.94 -3.09
CA VAL A 311 -22.13 -47.47 -1.74
C VAL A 311 -21.59 -46.45 -0.73
N LEU A 312 -22.49 -45.92 0.09
CA LEU A 312 -22.16 -44.96 1.15
C LEU A 312 -22.41 -45.61 2.51
N SER A 313 -21.66 -45.14 3.53
CA SER A 313 -22.01 -45.43 4.92
C SER A 313 -23.33 -44.77 5.32
N ASP A 314 -24.00 -45.26 6.36
CA ASP A 314 -25.26 -44.70 6.86
C ASP A 314 -25.16 -43.21 7.18
N SER A 315 -24.02 -42.79 7.75
CA SER A 315 -23.72 -41.37 8.03
C SER A 315 -23.66 -40.53 6.76
N LEU A 316 -22.91 -41.00 5.74
CA LEU A 316 -22.76 -40.28 4.45
C LEU A 316 -24.09 -40.24 3.68
N MET A 317 -24.90 -41.35 3.74
CA MET A 317 -26.22 -41.37 3.15
C MET A 317 -27.16 -40.36 3.81
N SER A 318 -27.12 -40.26 5.13
CA SER A 318 -27.90 -39.27 5.89
C SER A 318 -27.56 -37.86 5.54
N ILE A 319 -26.24 -37.52 5.40
CA ILE A 319 -25.74 -36.22 4.99
C ILE A 319 -26.19 -35.92 3.55
N ALA A 320 -26.00 -36.85 2.61
CA ALA A 320 -26.35 -36.65 1.20
C ALA A 320 -27.87 -36.46 1.02
N THR A 321 -28.69 -37.26 1.69
CA THR A 321 -30.15 -37.14 1.68
C THR A 321 -30.61 -35.81 2.28
N TRP A 322 -30.01 -35.40 3.41
CA TRP A 322 -30.34 -34.13 4.03
C TRP A 322 -29.99 -32.96 3.10
N ALA A 323 -28.78 -32.94 2.50
CA ALA A 323 -28.36 -31.90 1.59
C ALA A 323 -29.25 -31.79 0.33
N ALA A 324 -29.67 -32.92 -0.23
CA ALA A 324 -30.59 -32.96 -1.37
C ALA A 324 -31.96 -32.37 -1.03
N ASN A 325 -32.49 -32.63 0.17
CA ASN A 325 -33.78 -32.13 0.60
C ASN A 325 -33.76 -30.68 1.15
N ASN A 326 -32.57 -30.19 1.49
CA ASN A 326 -32.41 -28.87 2.12
C ASN A 326 -31.37 -27.98 1.40
N PRO A 327 -31.52 -27.72 0.09
CA PRO A 327 -30.55 -26.94 -0.67
C PRO A 327 -30.43 -25.51 -0.12
N GLY A 328 -29.20 -25.10 0.22
CA GLY A 328 -28.89 -23.76 0.74
C GLY A 328 -29.11 -23.57 2.24
N LYS A 329 -29.46 -24.61 2.98
CA LYS A 329 -29.39 -24.57 4.45
C LYS A 329 -27.95 -24.78 4.92
N GLY A 330 -27.62 -24.18 6.06
CA GLY A 330 -26.27 -24.22 6.63
C GLY A 330 -25.95 -25.55 7.32
N VAL A 331 -24.66 -25.83 7.48
CA VAL A 331 -24.14 -26.99 8.22
C VAL A 331 -24.68 -27.06 9.64
N ASP A 332 -24.88 -25.91 10.30
CA ASP A 332 -25.47 -25.83 11.64
C ASP A 332 -26.91 -26.37 11.68
N ALA A 333 -27.70 -26.13 10.63
CA ALA A 333 -29.05 -26.71 10.54
C ALA A 333 -29.00 -28.20 10.31
N MET A 334 -28.06 -28.69 9.52
CA MET A 334 -27.81 -30.13 9.34
C MET A 334 -27.47 -30.81 10.68
N LEU A 335 -26.56 -30.23 11.44
CA LEU A 335 -26.14 -30.81 12.74
C LEU A 335 -27.29 -30.85 13.74
N LYS A 336 -28.15 -29.81 13.78
CA LYS A 336 -29.32 -29.74 14.64
C LYS A 336 -30.37 -30.82 14.30
N GLU A 337 -30.56 -31.10 12.99
CA GLU A 337 -31.55 -32.10 12.55
C GLU A 337 -31.02 -33.53 12.66
N LEU A 338 -29.75 -33.81 12.29
CA LEU A 338 -29.18 -35.16 12.27
C LEU A 338 -28.58 -35.59 13.62
N ALA A 339 -28.15 -34.64 14.46
CA ALA A 339 -27.60 -34.92 15.80
C ALA A 339 -28.01 -33.80 16.77
N PRO A 340 -29.28 -33.72 17.16
CA PRO A 340 -29.75 -32.72 18.11
C PRO A 340 -29.03 -32.89 19.47
N VAL A 341 -28.48 -31.79 19.98
CA VAL A 341 -27.89 -31.75 21.32
C VAL A 341 -28.98 -31.35 22.31
N PRO A 342 -29.23 -32.09 23.37
CA PRO A 342 -30.18 -31.69 24.42
C PRO A 342 -29.76 -30.36 25.05
N GLU A 343 -30.72 -29.53 25.44
CA GLU A 343 -30.42 -28.28 26.17
C GLU A 343 -29.74 -28.67 27.50
N GLN A 344 -28.61 -28.04 27.83
CA GLN A 344 -27.72 -28.37 28.95
C GLN A 344 -28.44 -28.42 30.32
N GLU A 345 -29.62 -27.80 30.44
CA GLU A 345 -30.42 -27.81 31.68
C GLU A 345 -31.38 -29.01 31.81
N LYS A 346 -31.51 -29.88 30.76
CA LYS A 346 -32.56 -30.93 30.73
C LYS A 346 -32.07 -32.34 30.39
N GLY A 347 -30.76 -32.56 30.15
CA GLY A 347 -30.24 -33.88 29.79
C GLY A 347 -29.06 -34.32 30.65
N PRO A 348 -28.84 -35.66 30.83
CA PRO A 348 -27.65 -36.17 31.49
C PRO A 348 -26.39 -35.80 30.67
N GLU A 349 -25.28 -35.49 31.36
CA GLU A 349 -24.00 -35.07 30.74
C GLU A 349 -23.51 -36.08 29.70
N GLU A 350 -23.77 -37.38 29.88
CA GLU A 350 -23.38 -38.40 28.90
C GLU A 350 -24.13 -38.29 27.57
N GLU A 351 -25.42 -37.93 27.57
CA GLU A 351 -26.20 -37.77 26.35
C GLU A 351 -25.73 -36.52 25.57
N VAL A 352 -25.37 -35.44 26.27
CA VAL A 352 -24.80 -34.24 25.66
C VAL A 352 -23.44 -34.57 25.03
N ALA A 353 -22.57 -35.31 25.74
CA ALA A 353 -21.28 -35.72 25.23
C ALA A 353 -21.39 -36.60 23.95
N GLN A 354 -22.29 -37.58 23.97
CA GLN A 354 -22.56 -38.47 22.83
C GLN A 354 -23.11 -37.69 21.62
N ALA A 355 -24.01 -36.73 21.84
CA ALA A 355 -24.55 -35.89 20.79
C ALA A 355 -23.47 -34.98 20.18
N MET A 356 -22.58 -34.42 21.00
CA MET A 356 -21.44 -33.63 20.52
C MET A 356 -20.43 -34.45 19.71
N GLU A 357 -20.12 -35.67 20.16
CA GLU A 357 -19.28 -36.61 19.44
C GLU A 357 -19.91 -37.00 18.09
N LYS A 358 -21.21 -37.24 18.04
CA LYS A 358 -21.94 -37.49 16.80
C LYS A 358 -21.88 -36.31 15.85
N GLN A 359 -22.01 -35.06 16.35
CA GLN A 359 -21.85 -33.85 15.52
C GLN A 359 -20.43 -33.72 14.95
N GLN A 360 -19.40 -33.97 15.74
CA GLN A 360 -18.01 -33.99 15.29
C GLN A 360 -17.77 -35.02 14.20
N ASN A 361 -18.32 -36.22 14.35
CA ASN A 361 -18.24 -37.27 13.34
C ASN A 361 -18.94 -36.85 12.03
N LEU A 362 -20.14 -36.26 12.10
CA LEU A 362 -20.85 -35.73 10.92
C LEU A 362 -20.05 -34.64 10.19
N VAL A 363 -19.43 -33.72 10.93
CA VAL A 363 -18.57 -32.69 10.34
C VAL A 363 -17.35 -33.30 9.62
N ARG A 364 -16.75 -34.33 10.23
CA ARG A 364 -15.64 -35.05 9.62
C ARG A 364 -16.08 -35.81 8.36
N ASP A 365 -17.22 -36.48 8.44
CA ASP A 365 -17.77 -37.25 7.31
C ASP A 365 -18.19 -36.36 6.18
N LEU A 366 -18.60 -35.10 6.41
CA LEU A 366 -18.91 -34.08 5.37
C LEU A 366 -17.69 -33.71 4.52
N LEU A 367 -16.46 -33.90 5.00
CA LEU A 367 -15.24 -33.56 4.25
C LEU A 367 -15.11 -34.40 2.98
N TRP A 368 -15.41 -35.71 3.05
CA TRP A 368 -15.26 -36.60 1.90
C TRP A 368 -16.20 -36.22 0.72
N PRO A 369 -17.54 -36.07 0.87
CA PRO A 369 -18.39 -35.68 -0.24
C PRO A 369 -18.07 -34.29 -0.78
N SER A 370 -17.54 -33.39 0.07
CA SER A 370 -17.06 -32.08 -0.37
C SER A 370 -15.78 -32.18 -1.20
N GLU A 371 -14.85 -33.06 -0.82
CA GLU A 371 -13.63 -33.36 -1.59
C GLU A 371 -13.94 -34.03 -2.94
N GLN A 372 -14.96 -34.88 -2.99
CA GLN A 372 -15.40 -35.52 -4.22
C GLN A 372 -16.24 -34.59 -5.13
N GLY A 373 -16.71 -33.45 -4.63
CA GLY A 373 -17.57 -32.52 -5.35
C GLY A 373 -19.05 -32.91 -5.40
N TYR A 374 -19.48 -33.88 -4.57
CA TYR A 374 -20.89 -34.25 -4.45
C TYR A 374 -21.70 -33.26 -3.65
N ILE A 375 -21.07 -32.62 -2.67
CA ILE A 375 -21.67 -31.58 -1.84
C ILE A 375 -20.76 -30.33 -1.89
N LEU A 376 -21.34 -29.17 -2.11
CA LEU A 376 -20.63 -27.90 -2.02
C LEU A 376 -20.92 -27.29 -0.65
N VAL A 377 -19.87 -27.09 0.15
CA VAL A 377 -19.97 -26.35 1.40
C VAL A 377 -19.30 -25.00 1.22
N PHE A 378 -20.09 -23.93 1.24
CA PHE A 378 -19.59 -22.60 1.01
C PHE A 378 -18.89 -22.02 2.24
N SER A 379 -18.07 -20.99 2.03
CA SER A 379 -17.31 -20.30 3.07
C SER A 379 -18.18 -19.68 4.17
N ASN A 380 -19.45 -19.43 3.88
CA ASN A 380 -20.46 -18.95 4.85
C ASN A 380 -21.20 -20.11 5.58
N ASN A 381 -20.69 -21.34 5.52
CA ASN A 381 -21.28 -22.55 6.08
C ASN A 381 -22.63 -23.00 5.49
N THR A 382 -22.99 -22.54 4.31
CA THR A 382 -24.16 -23.06 3.58
C THR A 382 -23.81 -24.17 2.63
#